data_dc4bf3f08015f8581faaf19af355f59c
#
_entry.id   dc4bf3f08015f8581faaf19af355f59c
#
_cell.length_a   1.000
_cell.length_b   1.000
_cell.length_c   1.000
_cell.angle_alpha   90.00
_cell.angle_beta   90.00
_cell.angle_gamma   90.00
#
_symmetry.space_group_name_H-M   'P 1'
#
loop_
_entity.id
_entity.type
_entity.pdbx_description
1 polymer ?
#
loop_
_entity_poly.entity_id
_entity_poly.type
_entity_poly.pdbx_seq_one_letter_code
_entity_poly.pdbx_strand_id
1 'polypeptide(L)'
;DYNSAVMITLGTGVGGGIIVDGKIIDGSRGYGGEIGHMTVDPFDDHVCNCGKTGCLELYASATGIVYETKKALKDFKEATTLRDLDEVTAKDIFDAAKEGDTFAKERVDDLGQKLALAAGNIALMVDPEVFVIGGGVSRAGQILLDAVNAHFKKYTFGKAQETGFVLATL
;
A
#
# COMPACT_ATOMS: atom_id res chain seq x y z
N ASP A 1 23.74 -0.16 0.20
CA ASP A 1 23.46 -1.47 -0.40
C ASP A 1 22.83 -2.36 0.67
N TYR A 2 21.73 -3.03 0.36
CA TYR A 2 21.01 -3.94 1.26
C TYR A 2 21.17 -5.37 0.76
N ASN A 3 21.33 -6.32 1.68
CA ASN A 3 21.38 -7.76 1.36
C ASN A 3 19.98 -8.39 1.42
N SER A 4 19.10 -7.85 2.23
CA SER A 4 17.72 -8.31 2.37
C SER A 4 16.78 -7.12 2.27
N ALA A 5 15.88 -7.15 1.28
CA ALA A 5 14.99 -6.06 0.99
C ALA A 5 13.68 -6.58 0.40
N VAL A 6 12.61 -5.86 0.62
CA VAL A 6 11.31 -6.12 0.00
C VAL A 6 10.92 -4.91 -0.84
N MET A 7 10.73 -5.13 -2.13
CA MET A 7 10.22 -4.12 -3.07
C MET A 7 8.71 -4.28 -3.19
N ILE A 8 7.98 -3.18 -3.06
CA ILE A 8 6.54 -3.11 -3.29
C ILE A 8 6.28 -2.04 -4.33
N THR A 9 5.70 -2.40 -5.46
CA THR A 9 5.37 -1.46 -6.52
C THR A 9 3.87 -1.16 -6.52
N LEU A 10 3.54 0.11 -6.34
CA LEU A 10 2.16 0.60 -6.29
C LEU A 10 1.87 1.36 -7.60
N GLY A 11 1.25 0.67 -8.54
CA GLY A 11 0.83 1.20 -9.84
C GLY A 11 -0.65 0.92 -10.08
N THR A 12 -1.03 0.54 -11.29
CA THR A 12 -2.39 0.06 -11.61
C THR A 12 -2.78 -1.12 -10.74
N GLY A 13 -1.82 -2.00 -10.45
CA GLY A 13 -1.91 -3.06 -9.47
C GLY A 13 -0.83 -2.92 -8.40
N VAL A 14 -0.65 -3.97 -7.61
CA VAL A 14 0.44 -4.06 -6.62
C VAL A 14 1.34 -5.23 -6.97
N GLY A 15 2.60 -4.93 -7.25
CA GLY A 15 3.66 -5.93 -7.45
C GLY A 15 4.59 -6.01 -6.26
N GLY A 16 5.41 -7.05 -6.24
CA GLY A 16 6.40 -7.23 -5.19
C GLY A 16 7.60 -8.05 -5.62
N GLY A 17 8.67 -7.92 -4.87
CA GLY A 17 9.88 -8.72 -4.99
C GLY A 17 10.57 -8.81 -3.65
N ILE A 18 11.11 -9.97 -3.35
CA ILE A 18 11.77 -10.25 -2.06
C ILE A 18 13.17 -10.72 -2.32
N ILE A 19 14.14 -10.09 -1.66
CA ILE A 19 15.55 -10.48 -1.66
C ILE A 19 15.92 -10.81 -0.22
N VAL A 20 16.48 -12.00 -0.01
CA VAL A 20 17.03 -12.43 1.28
C VAL A 20 18.43 -12.93 1.06
N ASP A 21 19.40 -12.38 1.82
CA ASP A 21 20.84 -12.70 1.70
C ASP A 21 21.35 -12.61 0.24
N GLY A 22 20.93 -11.55 -0.46
CA GLY A 22 21.33 -11.29 -1.84
C GLY A 22 20.66 -12.19 -2.88
N LYS A 23 19.68 -13.01 -2.51
CA LYS A 23 18.97 -13.94 -3.40
C LYS A 23 17.51 -13.58 -3.54
N ILE A 24 17.02 -13.60 -4.77
CA ILE A 24 15.60 -13.41 -5.05
C ILE A 24 14.82 -14.64 -4.57
N ILE A 25 13.70 -14.39 -3.92
CA ILE A 25 12.77 -15.41 -3.47
C ILE A 25 11.66 -15.58 -4.51
N ASP A 26 11.84 -16.51 -5.42
CA ASP A 26 10.85 -16.83 -6.46
C ASP A 26 9.82 -17.87 -6.00
N GLY A 27 10.22 -18.73 -5.08
CA GLY A 27 9.43 -19.88 -4.68
C GLY A 27 9.48 -21.03 -5.69
N SER A 28 8.94 -22.17 -5.31
CA SER A 28 8.99 -23.41 -6.12
C SER A 28 8.19 -23.33 -7.43
N ARG A 29 7.27 -22.39 -7.56
CA ARG A 29 6.38 -22.21 -8.72
C ARG A 29 6.36 -20.78 -9.25
N GLY A 30 7.26 -19.92 -8.77
CA GLY A 30 7.34 -18.53 -9.19
C GLY A 30 6.32 -17.57 -8.54
N TYR A 31 5.65 -17.99 -7.47
CA TYR A 31 4.68 -17.14 -6.74
C TYR A 31 5.30 -16.38 -5.56
N GLY A 32 6.60 -16.55 -5.32
CA GLY A 32 7.29 -15.79 -4.28
C GLY A 32 7.27 -14.30 -4.58
N GLY A 33 6.84 -13.50 -3.60
CA GLY A 33 6.76 -12.05 -3.80
C GLY A 33 5.46 -11.52 -4.40
N GLU A 34 4.43 -12.36 -4.60
CA GLU A 34 3.08 -11.95 -5.03
C GLU A 34 2.33 -11.18 -3.93
N ILE A 35 2.94 -10.09 -3.47
CA ILE A 35 2.51 -9.29 -2.31
C ILE A 35 1.13 -8.67 -2.54
N GLY A 36 0.83 -8.27 -3.76
CA GLY A 36 -0.46 -7.67 -4.12
C GLY A 36 -1.67 -8.57 -3.87
N HIS A 37 -1.47 -9.88 -3.76
CA HIS A 37 -2.52 -10.85 -3.52
C HIS A 37 -2.56 -11.38 -2.08
N MET A 38 -1.81 -10.76 -1.16
CA MET A 38 -1.96 -11.01 0.26
C MET A 38 -3.33 -10.51 0.73
N THR A 39 -4.03 -11.32 1.52
CA THR A 39 -5.30 -10.91 2.12
C THR A 39 -5.03 -9.93 3.27
N VAL A 40 -5.52 -8.71 3.13
CA VAL A 40 -5.43 -7.65 4.15
C VAL A 40 -6.79 -7.27 4.72
N ASP A 41 -7.86 -7.71 4.09
CA ASP A 41 -9.22 -7.58 4.61
C ASP A 41 -10.03 -8.85 4.30
N PRO A 42 -10.07 -9.82 5.25
CA PRO A 42 -10.78 -11.08 5.02
C PRO A 42 -12.31 -10.95 5.07
N PHE A 43 -12.83 -9.79 5.48
CA PHE A 43 -14.27 -9.56 5.62
C PHE A 43 -14.87 -8.77 4.45
N ASP A 44 -14.04 -8.20 3.58
CA ASP A 44 -14.52 -7.53 2.36
C ASP A 44 -14.90 -8.58 1.32
N ASP A 45 -16.00 -8.33 0.60
CA ASP A 45 -16.50 -9.19 -0.47
C ASP A 45 -16.04 -8.74 -1.87
N HIS A 46 -15.26 -7.66 -1.95
CA HIS A 46 -14.69 -7.16 -3.21
C HIS A 46 -13.74 -8.19 -3.82
N VAL A 47 -14.07 -8.67 -5.01
CA VAL A 47 -13.34 -9.73 -5.70
C VAL A 47 -12.16 -9.16 -6.48
N CYS A 48 -10.97 -9.69 -6.21
CA CYS A 48 -9.75 -9.40 -6.96
C CYS A 48 -9.71 -10.18 -8.29
N ASN A 49 -8.98 -9.68 -9.28
CA ASN A 49 -8.75 -10.38 -10.55
C ASN A 49 -8.14 -11.78 -10.37
N CYS A 50 -7.47 -12.05 -9.26
CA CYS A 50 -6.95 -13.39 -8.95
C CYS A 50 -8.03 -14.37 -8.46
N GLY A 51 -9.27 -13.92 -8.25
CA GLY A 51 -10.39 -14.72 -7.77
C GLY A 51 -10.59 -14.73 -6.27
N LYS A 52 -9.66 -14.19 -5.50
CA LYS A 52 -9.78 -14.01 -4.03
C LYS A 52 -10.52 -12.72 -3.71
N THR A 53 -10.87 -12.54 -2.45
CA THR A 53 -11.37 -11.28 -1.89
C THR A 53 -10.34 -10.68 -0.93
N GLY A 54 -10.40 -9.36 -0.74
CA GLY A 54 -9.59 -8.67 0.27
C GLY A 54 -8.10 -8.59 -0.01
N CYS A 55 -7.65 -8.74 -1.26
CA CYS A 55 -6.24 -8.62 -1.64
C CYS A 55 -5.71 -7.18 -1.45
N LEU A 56 -4.45 -7.04 -1.07
CA LEU A 56 -3.78 -5.74 -0.91
C LEU A 56 -3.95 -4.83 -2.14
N GLU A 57 -3.88 -5.39 -3.34
CA GLU A 57 -4.03 -4.66 -4.60
C GLU A 57 -5.35 -3.89 -4.70
N LEU A 58 -6.42 -4.40 -4.09
CA LEU A 58 -7.74 -3.76 -4.09
C LEU A 58 -7.77 -2.44 -3.30
N TYR A 59 -6.78 -2.20 -2.45
CA TYR A 59 -6.73 -1.02 -1.57
C TYR A 59 -5.54 -0.12 -1.83
N ALA A 60 -4.38 -0.69 -2.11
CA ALA A 60 -3.10 0.03 -2.15
C ALA A 60 -2.62 0.36 -3.56
N SER A 61 -3.27 -0.11 -4.62
CA SER A 61 -2.99 0.30 -5.99
C SER A 61 -3.61 1.66 -6.32
N ALA A 62 -3.17 2.28 -7.41
CA ALA A 62 -3.81 3.50 -7.92
C ALA A 62 -5.31 3.26 -8.23
N THR A 63 -5.64 2.14 -8.84
CA THR A 63 -7.01 1.74 -9.11
C THR A 63 -7.78 1.49 -7.82
N GLY A 64 -7.14 0.86 -6.85
CA GLY A 64 -7.74 0.52 -5.56
C GLY A 64 -8.12 1.74 -4.75
N ILE A 65 -7.22 2.71 -4.58
CA ILE A 65 -7.51 3.92 -3.81
C ILE A 65 -8.63 4.74 -4.47
N VAL A 66 -8.70 4.77 -5.79
CA VAL A 66 -9.80 5.43 -6.52
C VAL A 66 -11.13 4.73 -6.27
N TYR A 67 -11.15 3.40 -6.35
CA TYR A 67 -12.35 2.61 -6.07
C TYR A 67 -12.87 2.83 -4.64
N GLU A 68 -11.99 2.70 -3.66
CA GLU A 68 -12.34 2.89 -2.24
C GLU A 68 -12.79 4.32 -1.96
N THR A 69 -12.17 5.31 -2.61
CA THR A 69 -12.58 6.71 -2.50
C THR A 69 -13.99 6.94 -3.04
N LYS A 70 -14.30 6.43 -4.22
CA LYS A 70 -15.63 6.54 -4.83
C LYS A 70 -16.70 5.83 -3.99
N LYS A 71 -16.36 4.65 -3.44
CA LYS A 71 -17.24 3.90 -2.54
C LYS A 71 -17.56 4.69 -1.28
N ALA A 72 -16.55 5.23 -0.60
CA ALA A 72 -16.72 6.00 0.62
C ALA A 72 -17.45 7.34 0.38
N LEU A 73 -17.24 7.96 -0.78
CA LEU A 73 -17.84 9.26 -1.12
C LEU A 73 -19.38 9.19 -1.18
N LYS A 74 -19.95 8.03 -1.47
CA LYS A 74 -21.42 7.85 -1.51
C LYS A 74 -22.08 8.14 -0.16
N ASP A 75 -21.43 7.77 0.93
CA ASP A 75 -21.94 7.90 2.30
C ASP A 75 -21.41 9.14 3.02
N PHE A 76 -20.35 9.76 2.49
CA PHE A 76 -19.77 10.97 3.05
C PHE A 76 -20.59 12.20 2.67
N LYS A 77 -21.08 12.93 3.69
CA LYS A 77 -22.00 14.08 3.48
C LYS A 77 -21.34 15.43 3.62
N GLU A 78 -20.15 15.47 4.22
CA GLU A 78 -19.41 16.71 4.43
C GLU A 78 -18.70 17.18 3.15
N ALA A 79 -18.16 18.40 3.20
CA ALA A 79 -17.44 18.99 2.05
C ALA A 79 -16.13 18.29 1.78
N THR A 80 -15.86 18.04 0.52
CA THR A 80 -14.54 17.58 0.02
C THR A 80 -14.34 18.09 -1.41
N THR A 81 -13.12 18.49 -1.73
CA THR A 81 -12.76 18.94 -3.07
C THR A 81 -12.87 17.82 -4.12
N LEU A 82 -12.81 16.56 -3.68
CA LEU A 82 -12.92 15.41 -4.58
C LEU A 82 -14.32 15.21 -5.16
N ARG A 83 -15.35 15.76 -4.51
CA ARG A 83 -16.74 15.65 -4.98
C ARG A 83 -17.00 16.41 -6.28
N ASP A 84 -16.27 17.49 -6.50
CA ASP A 84 -16.46 18.40 -7.62
C ASP A 84 -15.70 17.97 -8.90
N LEU A 85 -14.93 16.88 -8.81
CA LEU A 85 -14.18 16.35 -9.95
C LEU A 85 -15.07 15.41 -10.78
N ASP A 86 -15.01 15.55 -12.11
CA ASP A 86 -15.70 14.65 -13.04
C ASP A 86 -15.14 13.23 -12.95
N GLU A 87 -13.80 13.12 -12.89
CA GLU A 87 -13.10 11.89 -12.61
C GLU A 87 -12.04 12.09 -11.53
N VAL A 88 -12.06 11.22 -10.52
CA VAL A 88 -11.06 11.21 -9.45
C VAL A 88 -9.93 10.26 -9.81
N THR A 89 -8.69 10.75 -9.75
CA THR A 89 -7.48 9.95 -9.92
C THR A 89 -6.77 9.75 -8.58
N ALA A 90 -5.85 8.79 -8.51
CA ALA A 90 -5.01 8.61 -7.32
C ALA A 90 -4.22 9.89 -7.00
N LYS A 91 -3.69 10.56 -8.02
CA LYS A 91 -2.99 11.85 -7.86
C LYS A 91 -3.88 12.90 -7.20
N ASP A 92 -5.13 13.03 -7.63
CA ASP A 92 -6.09 13.98 -7.05
C ASP A 92 -6.31 13.72 -5.55
N ILE A 93 -6.41 12.46 -5.16
CA ILE A 93 -6.61 12.06 -3.76
C ILE A 93 -5.41 12.47 -2.91
N PHE A 94 -4.20 12.16 -3.35
CA PHE A 94 -2.98 12.53 -2.62
C PHE A 94 -2.77 14.05 -2.59
N ASP A 95 -3.02 14.75 -3.68
CA ASP A 95 -2.91 16.21 -3.73
C ASP A 95 -3.93 16.89 -2.81
N ALA A 96 -5.18 16.44 -2.80
CA ALA A 96 -6.19 16.93 -1.87
C ALA A 96 -5.81 16.68 -0.41
N ALA A 97 -5.26 15.50 -0.10
CA ALA A 97 -4.78 15.17 1.24
C ALA A 97 -3.64 16.11 1.68
N LYS A 98 -2.70 16.41 0.78
CA LYS A 98 -1.60 17.37 1.03
C LYS A 98 -2.10 18.78 1.30
N GLU A 99 -3.22 19.17 0.68
CA GLU A 99 -3.87 20.48 0.86
C GLU A 99 -4.76 20.54 2.10
N GLY A 100 -4.92 19.44 2.82
CA GLY A 100 -5.65 19.40 4.08
C GLY A 100 -7.09 18.92 3.99
N ASP A 101 -7.54 18.39 2.84
CA ASP A 101 -8.86 17.78 2.71
C ASP A 101 -8.99 16.57 3.64
N THR A 102 -9.88 16.64 4.61
CA THR A 102 -10.04 15.63 5.66
C THR A 102 -10.46 14.28 5.08
N PHE A 103 -11.38 14.27 4.13
CA PHE A 103 -11.84 13.05 3.49
C PHE A 103 -10.70 12.36 2.72
N ALA A 104 -9.92 13.13 1.96
CA ALA A 104 -8.76 12.61 1.23
C ALA A 104 -7.69 12.07 2.16
N LYS A 105 -7.43 12.75 3.30
CA LYS A 105 -6.50 12.26 4.33
C LYS A 105 -6.91 10.91 4.88
N GLU A 106 -8.20 10.69 5.14
CA GLU A 106 -8.72 9.41 5.61
C GLU A 106 -8.50 8.30 4.56
N ARG A 107 -8.67 8.61 3.28
CA ARG A 107 -8.42 7.65 2.19
C ARG A 107 -6.95 7.25 2.11
N VAL A 108 -6.06 8.22 2.24
CA VAL A 108 -4.61 7.98 2.27
C VAL A 108 -4.21 7.17 3.52
N ASP A 109 -4.80 7.48 4.67
CA ASP A 109 -4.57 6.74 5.92
C ASP A 109 -5.02 5.28 5.81
N ASP A 110 -6.18 5.02 5.20
CA ASP A 110 -6.69 3.66 4.97
C ASP A 110 -5.74 2.86 4.06
N LEU A 111 -5.23 3.46 2.99
CA LEU A 111 -4.21 2.85 2.14
C LEU A 111 -2.95 2.54 2.96
N GLY A 112 -2.48 3.47 3.73
CA GLY A 112 -1.31 3.31 4.60
C GLY A 112 -1.49 2.17 5.61
N GLN A 113 -2.67 2.03 6.19
CA GLN A 113 -3.01 0.95 7.11
C GLN A 113 -2.95 -0.42 6.43
N LYS A 114 -3.55 -0.57 5.26
CA LYS A 114 -3.54 -1.84 4.51
C LYS A 114 -2.12 -2.23 4.10
N LEU A 115 -1.35 -1.28 3.62
CA LEU A 115 0.04 -1.50 3.23
C LEU A 115 0.91 -1.85 4.46
N ALA A 116 0.70 -1.17 5.58
CA ALA A 116 1.39 -1.45 6.84
C ALA A 116 1.08 -2.85 7.39
N LEU A 117 -0.17 -3.29 7.29
CA LEU A 117 -0.58 -4.64 7.68
C LEU A 117 0.17 -5.70 6.85
N ALA A 118 0.22 -5.54 5.54
CA ALA A 118 0.96 -6.45 4.66
C ALA A 118 2.46 -6.43 5.00
N ALA A 119 3.06 -5.25 5.09
CA ALA A 119 4.49 -5.09 5.41
C ALA A 119 4.84 -5.66 6.79
N GLY A 120 3.98 -5.46 7.79
CA GLY A 120 4.19 -6.01 9.14
C GLY A 120 4.24 -7.54 9.15
N ASN A 121 3.36 -8.19 8.38
CA ASN A 121 3.38 -9.63 8.23
C ASN A 121 4.63 -10.11 7.46
N ILE A 122 5.01 -9.41 6.40
CA ILE A 122 6.23 -9.72 5.65
C ILE A 122 7.47 -9.59 6.53
N ALA A 123 7.52 -8.54 7.36
CA ALA A 123 8.64 -8.33 8.28
C ALA A 123 8.86 -9.51 9.22
N LEU A 124 7.77 -10.16 9.65
CA LEU A 124 7.85 -11.34 10.53
C LEU A 124 8.19 -12.63 9.76
N MET A 125 8.11 -12.64 8.45
CA MET A 125 8.41 -13.82 7.63
C MET A 125 9.85 -13.81 7.08
N VAL A 126 10.36 -12.65 6.68
CA VAL A 126 11.65 -12.56 5.98
C VAL A 126 12.62 -11.56 6.61
N ASP A 127 12.20 -10.82 7.62
CA ASP A 127 13.03 -9.87 8.39
C ASP A 127 13.92 -8.99 7.49
N PRO A 128 13.35 -8.17 6.58
CA PRO A 128 14.14 -7.37 5.66
C PRO A 128 14.80 -6.18 6.36
N GLU A 129 15.93 -5.73 5.81
CA GLU A 129 16.60 -4.50 6.27
C GLU A 129 15.80 -3.24 5.88
N VAL A 130 15.01 -3.33 4.78
CA VAL A 130 14.27 -2.19 4.24
C VAL A 130 13.09 -2.63 3.39
N PHE A 131 12.03 -1.83 3.41
CA PHE A 131 10.97 -1.85 2.40
C PHE A 131 11.19 -0.72 1.40
N VAL A 132 11.19 -1.05 0.11
CA VAL A 132 11.34 -0.07 -0.98
C VAL A 132 10.01 0.07 -1.69
N ILE A 133 9.45 1.28 -1.71
CA ILE A 133 8.17 1.58 -2.35
C ILE A 133 8.41 2.26 -3.69
N GLY A 134 7.94 1.62 -4.76
CA GLY A 134 8.04 2.13 -6.12
C GLY A 134 6.68 2.20 -6.81
N GLY A 135 6.70 2.42 -8.13
CA GLY A 135 5.50 2.56 -8.95
C GLY A 135 4.92 3.99 -8.95
N GLY A 136 3.87 4.19 -9.74
CA GLY A 136 3.28 5.52 -9.94
C GLY A 136 2.78 6.20 -8.66
N VAL A 137 2.20 5.43 -7.73
CA VAL A 137 1.70 5.95 -6.45
C VAL A 137 2.83 6.47 -5.56
N SER A 138 4.05 5.92 -5.69
CA SER A 138 5.20 6.39 -4.90
C SER A 138 5.57 7.85 -5.16
N ARG A 139 5.13 8.42 -6.30
CA ARG A 139 5.30 9.85 -6.61
C ARG A 139 4.59 10.78 -5.63
N ALA A 140 3.64 10.27 -4.86
CA ALA A 140 3.03 11.01 -3.76
C ALA A 140 4.07 11.47 -2.71
N GLY A 141 5.17 10.76 -2.57
CA GLY A 141 6.29 11.16 -1.73
C GLY A 141 6.07 10.87 -0.25
N GLN A 142 6.49 11.80 0.59
CA GLN A 142 6.54 11.61 2.04
C GLN A 142 5.17 11.32 2.67
N ILE A 143 4.08 11.84 2.13
CA ILE A 143 2.73 11.58 2.64
C ILE A 143 2.40 10.07 2.64
N LEU A 144 2.86 9.35 1.61
CA LEU A 144 2.69 7.89 1.53
C LEU A 144 3.50 7.17 2.60
N LEU A 145 4.76 7.55 2.77
CA LEU A 145 5.63 6.96 3.81
C LEU A 145 5.08 7.25 5.21
N ASP A 146 4.61 8.47 5.47
CA ASP A 146 4.00 8.83 6.76
C ASP A 146 2.76 8.00 7.05
N ALA A 147 1.91 7.77 6.05
CA ALA A 147 0.71 6.96 6.20
C ALA A 147 1.03 5.50 6.56
N VAL A 148 2.03 4.90 5.92
CA VAL A 148 2.48 3.54 6.24
C VAL A 148 3.10 3.49 7.65
N ASN A 149 4.00 4.41 7.95
CA ASN A 149 4.70 4.46 9.24
C ASN A 149 3.75 4.70 10.42
N ALA A 150 2.62 5.40 10.19
CA ALA A 150 1.62 5.63 11.23
C ALA A 150 1.01 4.34 11.79
N HIS A 151 1.02 3.26 11.00
CA HIS A 151 0.37 2.00 11.34
C HIS A 151 1.33 0.80 11.48
N PHE A 152 2.54 0.88 10.92
CA PHE A 152 3.43 -0.27 10.76
C PHE A 152 3.76 -0.97 12.09
N LYS A 153 4.09 -0.21 13.13
CA LYS A 153 4.53 -0.78 14.42
C LYS A 153 3.49 -1.67 15.09
N LYS A 154 2.19 -1.44 14.86
CA LYS A 154 1.14 -2.25 15.47
C LYS A 154 0.94 -3.61 14.78
N TYR A 155 1.53 -3.82 13.61
CA TYR A 155 1.42 -5.06 12.83
C TYR A 155 2.68 -5.92 12.86
N THR A 156 3.67 -5.51 13.66
CA THR A 156 4.90 -6.25 13.88
C THR A 156 5.40 -6.01 15.30
N PHE A 157 6.52 -6.62 15.70
CA PHE A 157 7.02 -6.47 17.06
C PHE A 157 8.55 -6.51 17.13
N GLY A 158 9.08 -6.15 18.29
CA GLY A 158 10.50 -6.21 18.56
C GLY A 158 11.32 -5.33 17.62
N LYS A 159 12.48 -5.80 17.23
CA LYS A 159 13.36 -5.06 16.31
C LYS A 159 12.82 -4.94 14.88
N ALA A 160 11.88 -5.80 14.48
CA ALA A 160 11.23 -5.67 13.18
C ALA A 160 10.44 -4.34 13.05
N GLN A 161 10.05 -3.72 14.16
CA GLN A 161 9.44 -2.38 14.17
C GLN A 161 10.38 -1.26 13.70
N GLU A 162 11.68 -1.52 13.67
CA GLU A 162 12.70 -0.54 13.25
C GLU A 162 12.95 -0.58 11.73
N THR A 163 12.39 -1.54 11.00
CA THR A 163 12.53 -1.64 9.55
C THR A 163 11.95 -0.42 8.87
N GLY A 164 12.77 0.27 8.08
CA GLY A 164 12.37 1.51 7.41
C GLY A 164 11.68 1.31 6.08
N PHE A 165 11.00 2.35 5.64
CA PHE A 165 10.41 2.48 4.32
C PHE A 165 11.13 3.58 3.55
N VAL A 166 11.52 3.30 2.31
CA VAL A 166 12.15 4.27 1.42
C VAL A 166 11.44 4.27 0.07
N LEU A 167 11.48 5.39 -0.62
CA LEU A 167 11.00 5.47 -2.00
C LEU A 167 12.07 4.97 -2.96
N ALA A 168 11.67 4.26 -4.00
CA ALA A 168 12.58 3.85 -5.07
C ALA A 168 13.13 5.10 -5.80
N THR A 169 14.42 5.09 -6.06
CA THR A 169 15.10 6.10 -6.87
C THR A 169 15.36 5.52 -8.26
N LEU A 170 14.40 5.66 -9.17
CA LEU A 170 14.49 5.22 -10.56
C LEU A 170 14.49 6.41 -11.50
#